data_c78f1a956092595766a3e60d44c89db3
#
_entry.id   c78f1a956092595766a3e60d44c89db3
#
_cell.length_a   1.000
_cell.length_b   1.000
_cell.length_c   1.000
_cell.angle_alpha   90.00
_cell.angle_beta   90.00
_cell.angle_gamma   90.00
#
_symmetry.space_group_name_H-M   'P 1'
#
loop_
_entity.id
_entity.type
_entity.pdbx_description
1 polymer ?
#
loop_
_entity_poly.entity_id
_entity_poly.type
_entity_poly.pdbx_seq_one_letter_code
_entity_poly.pdbx_strand_id
1 'polypeptide(L)'
;MKFLPLVLSACIATTAWAEETPVPKPSPTPLPTLREAVDALDESQIQKAIDALTTNYLSPETLDDASRQRALLEGLLLRLGAGADLNQPGHATSQPIPFLAEILDGRIGYIRPGAMDAAALKQTDSALGNFAEKSIPAVILDLRGIPGGAEFDTAADFARRFCPKGKILFTIEKPNAKQERILTADRDAVFHGILVVLADANTSGAAEALAATLRANSNAMLVGAKTAGGAVESSEFPIGGGKTIRLAVSRVSLPGSGPIFPAGVKPDIEISLPAETQKKIFELTKEKGVSQFVFDTERPRMNEAALVANTNPEISAAPEAAEATEPLRDTVLQRAVDLVTAISFYKK
;
A
#
# COMPACT_ATOMS: atom_id res chain seq x y z
N MET A 1 -93.04 -3.66 40.06
CA MET A 1 -92.73 -2.92 38.77
C MET A 1 -91.62 -2.00 39.04
N LYS A 2 -90.38 -2.35 38.62
CA LYS A 2 -89.22 -1.42 38.43
C LYS A 2 -88.38 -2.05 37.37
N PHE A 3 -88.33 -1.44 36.25
CA PHE A 3 -87.47 -1.77 35.11
C PHE A 3 -86.03 -1.35 35.38
N LEU A 4 -85.09 -2.28 35.14
CA LEU A 4 -83.64 -2.02 35.20
C LEU A 4 -83.12 -2.11 33.75
N PRO A 5 -82.42 -1.12 33.20
CA PRO A 5 -81.80 -1.22 31.85
C PRO A 5 -80.50 -1.95 31.89
N LEU A 6 -80.33 -2.87 30.95
CA LEU A 6 -79.14 -3.64 30.67
C LEU A 6 -78.18 -2.78 29.87
N VAL A 7 -77.02 -2.51 30.45
CA VAL A 7 -75.93 -1.78 29.66
C VAL A 7 -75.04 -2.83 28.98
N LEU A 8 -75.08 -2.91 27.69
CA LEU A 8 -74.23 -3.76 26.85
C LEU A 8 -72.91 -3.05 26.64
N SER A 9 -71.86 -3.55 27.26
CA SER A 9 -70.48 -3.07 27.07
C SER A 9 -69.87 -3.79 25.87
N ALA A 10 -69.65 -3.10 24.76
CA ALA A 10 -68.96 -3.62 23.58
C ALA A 10 -67.44 -3.52 23.78
N CYS A 11 -66.74 -4.63 24.00
CA CYS A 11 -65.28 -4.73 23.93
C CYS A 11 -64.85 -4.70 22.47
N ILE A 12 -64.26 -3.60 22.04
CA ILE A 12 -63.54 -3.53 20.76
C ILE A 12 -62.14 -4.11 20.96
N ALA A 13 -61.93 -5.34 20.45
CA ALA A 13 -60.63 -5.95 20.39
C ALA A 13 -59.83 -5.34 19.20
N THR A 14 -58.88 -4.48 19.51
CA THR A 14 -57.89 -4.02 18.53
C THR A 14 -56.85 -5.11 18.30
N THR A 15 -56.95 -5.83 17.18
CA THR A 15 -55.91 -6.72 16.71
C THR A 15 -54.75 -5.86 16.19
N ALA A 16 -53.67 -5.74 16.97
CA ALA A 16 -52.40 -5.20 16.50
C ALA A 16 -51.81 -6.19 15.50
N TRP A 17 -51.75 -5.82 14.24
CA TRP A 17 -50.95 -6.50 13.25
C TRP A 17 -49.50 -6.20 13.57
N ALA A 18 -48.77 -7.22 14.03
CA ALA A 18 -47.32 -7.15 14.09
C ALA A 18 -46.80 -7.20 12.63
N GLU A 19 -46.22 -6.11 12.15
CA GLU A 19 -45.46 -6.08 10.92
C GLU A 19 -44.23 -7.01 11.13
N GLU A 20 -44.22 -8.18 10.49
CA GLU A 20 -43.07 -9.04 10.40
C GLU A 20 -41.98 -8.28 9.64
N THR A 21 -40.93 -7.85 10.32
CA THR A 21 -39.71 -7.33 9.65
C THR A 21 -39.16 -8.42 8.74
N PRO A 22 -38.93 -8.11 7.44
CA PRO A 22 -38.42 -9.09 6.51
C PRO A 22 -37.04 -9.55 6.94
N VAL A 23 -36.90 -10.85 7.24
CA VAL A 23 -35.61 -11.48 7.49
C VAL A 23 -34.72 -11.26 6.26
N PRO A 24 -33.54 -10.64 6.39
CA PRO A 24 -32.65 -10.43 5.25
C PRO A 24 -32.29 -11.79 4.63
N LYS A 25 -32.59 -11.97 3.35
CA LYS A 25 -32.16 -13.14 2.60
C LYS A 25 -30.64 -13.23 2.69
N PRO A 26 -30.06 -14.40 3.02
CA PRO A 26 -28.62 -14.57 3.02
C PRO A 26 -28.07 -14.18 1.64
N SER A 27 -27.10 -13.28 1.61
CA SER A 27 -26.40 -12.94 0.39
C SER A 27 -25.79 -14.22 -0.21
N PRO A 28 -25.86 -14.44 -1.52
CA PRO A 28 -25.25 -15.60 -2.14
C PRO A 28 -23.77 -15.64 -1.82
N THR A 29 -23.30 -16.74 -1.25
CA THR A 29 -21.88 -16.98 -1.01
C THR A 29 -21.15 -16.83 -2.34
N PRO A 30 -20.10 -15.99 -2.43
CA PRO A 30 -19.35 -15.85 -3.67
C PRO A 30 -18.79 -17.22 -4.08
N LEU A 31 -18.82 -17.52 -5.38
CA LEU A 31 -18.24 -18.75 -5.91
C LEU A 31 -16.73 -18.75 -5.61
N PRO A 32 -16.15 -19.91 -5.24
CA PRO A 32 -14.73 -20.03 -4.99
C PRO A 32 -13.94 -19.67 -6.26
N THR A 33 -12.82 -19.01 -6.08
CA THR A 33 -11.87 -18.76 -7.17
C THR A 33 -11.33 -20.09 -7.72
N LEU A 34 -10.81 -20.10 -8.94
CA LEU A 34 -10.17 -21.29 -9.53
C LEU A 34 -9.08 -21.85 -8.59
N ARG A 35 -8.31 -20.98 -7.96
CA ARG A 35 -7.27 -21.37 -7.02
C ARG A 35 -7.84 -22.10 -5.80
N GLU A 36 -8.85 -21.54 -5.17
CA GLU A 36 -9.51 -22.16 -4.03
C GLU A 36 -10.17 -23.50 -4.38
N ALA A 37 -10.77 -23.57 -5.57
CA ALA A 37 -11.34 -24.81 -6.07
C ALA A 37 -10.29 -25.90 -6.27
N VAL A 38 -9.12 -25.57 -6.83
CA VAL A 38 -8.01 -26.51 -7.03
C VAL A 38 -7.36 -26.87 -5.69
N ASP A 39 -7.21 -25.94 -4.75
CA ASP A 39 -6.62 -26.18 -3.43
C ASP A 39 -7.51 -27.11 -2.55
N ALA A 40 -8.79 -27.19 -2.85
CA ALA A 40 -9.73 -28.09 -2.16
C ALA A 40 -9.66 -29.55 -2.65
N LEU A 41 -8.97 -29.83 -3.78
CA LEU A 41 -8.83 -31.17 -4.32
C LEU A 41 -7.74 -31.98 -3.61
N ASP A 42 -8.01 -33.25 -3.37
CA ASP A 42 -6.99 -34.20 -2.94
C ASP A 42 -6.13 -34.69 -4.13
N GLU A 43 -5.01 -35.36 -3.82
CA GLU A 43 -4.07 -35.85 -4.84
C GLU A 43 -4.72 -36.79 -5.88
N SER A 44 -5.63 -37.68 -5.45
CA SER A 44 -6.37 -38.57 -6.32
C SER A 44 -7.32 -37.82 -7.26
N GLN A 45 -8.00 -36.78 -6.77
CA GLN A 45 -8.87 -35.91 -7.55
C GLN A 45 -8.09 -35.10 -8.58
N ILE A 46 -6.91 -34.56 -8.19
CA ILE A 46 -6.01 -33.84 -9.08
C ILE A 46 -5.57 -34.76 -10.22
N GLN A 47 -5.12 -36.01 -9.92
CA GLN A 47 -4.70 -36.95 -10.94
C GLN A 47 -5.85 -37.31 -11.91
N LYS A 48 -7.05 -37.59 -11.39
CA LYS A 48 -8.23 -37.86 -12.21
C LYS A 48 -8.63 -36.68 -13.11
N ALA A 49 -8.48 -35.45 -12.60
CA ALA A 49 -8.74 -34.26 -13.40
C ALA A 49 -7.74 -34.09 -14.53
N ILE A 50 -6.43 -34.33 -14.26
CA ILE A 50 -5.38 -34.31 -15.28
C ILE A 50 -5.64 -35.40 -16.35
N ASP A 51 -5.96 -36.63 -15.93
CA ASP A 51 -6.27 -37.74 -16.84
C ASP A 51 -7.50 -37.44 -17.70
N ALA A 52 -8.53 -36.84 -17.10
CA ALA A 52 -9.73 -36.45 -17.83
C ALA A 52 -9.44 -35.37 -18.87
N LEU A 53 -8.62 -34.36 -18.52
CA LEU A 53 -8.20 -33.31 -19.45
C LEU A 53 -7.37 -33.86 -20.61
N THR A 54 -6.40 -34.73 -20.33
CA THR A 54 -5.50 -35.27 -21.36
C THR A 54 -6.19 -36.28 -22.29
N THR A 55 -7.24 -36.95 -21.78
CA THR A 55 -7.92 -37.99 -22.56
C THR A 55 -9.12 -37.46 -23.33
N ASN A 56 -9.88 -36.52 -22.79
CA ASN A 56 -11.18 -36.13 -23.31
C ASN A 56 -11.26 -34.69 -23.83
N TYR A 57 -10.18 -33.91 -23.73
CA TYR A 57 -10.19 -32.56 -24.28
C TYR A 57 -10.34 -32.57 -25.79
N LEU A 58 -11.06 -31.60 -26.35
CA LEU A 58 -11.40 -31.51 -27.78
C LEU A 58 -10.18 -31.51 -28.70
N SER A 59 -9.05 -30.96 -28.24
CA SER A 59 -7.79 -30.85 -28.99
C SER A 59 -6.64 -31.43 -28.14
N PRO A 60 -6.54 -32.78 -28.01
CA PRO A 60 -5.55 -33.41 -27.11
C PRO A 60 -4.10 -33.14 -27.55
N GLU A 61 -3.87 -32.85 -28.84
CA GLU A 61 -2.56 -32.45 -29.38
C GLU A 61 -2.00 -31.18 -28.75
N THR A 62 -2.85 -30.31 -28.21
CA THR A 62 -2.42 -29.09 -27.48
C THR A 62 -1.92 -29.40 -26.07
N LEU A 63 -2.13 -30.59 -25.56
CA LEU A 63 -1.76 -31.09 -24.25
C LEU A 63 -0.62 -32.11 -24.31
N ASP A 64 0.27 -31.97 -25.29
CA ASP A 64 1.48 -32.80 -25.38
C ASP A 64 2.38 -32.57 -24.12
N ASP A 65 3.38 -33.47 -23.93
CA ASP A 65 4.26 -33.42 -22.77
C ASP A 65 4.95 -32.05 -22.57
N ALA A 66 5.38 -31.45 -23.69
CA ALA A 66 6.04 -30.15 -23.65
C ALA A 66 5.10 -29.04 -23.21
N SER A 67 3.86 -29.02 -23.71
CA SER A 67 2.83 -28.05 -23.33
C SER A 67 2.40 -28.21 -21.87
N ARG A 68 2.27 -29.45 -21.39
CA ARG A 68 1.99 -29.70 -19.96
C ARG A 68 3.11 -29.22 -19.04
N GLN A 69 4.38 -29.44 -19.41
CA GLN A 69 5.52 -28.93 -18.63
C GLN A 69 5.56 -27.39 -18.60
N ARG A 70 5.22 -26.74 -19.72
CA ARG A 70 5.11 -25.27 -19.77
C ARG A 70 3.98 -24.77 -18.87
N ALA A 71 2.81 -25.37 -18.95
CA ALA A 71 1.66 -25.03 -18.12
C ALA A 71 1.95 -25.26 -16.61
N LEU A 72 2.68 -26.34 -16.29
CA LEU A 72 3.13 -26.59 -14.91
C LEU A 72 4.06 -25.49 -14.42
N LEU A 73 5.08 -25.12 -15.20
CA LEU A 73 6.00 -24.06 -14.84
C LEU A 73 5.27 -22.71 -14.68
N GLU A 74 4.40 -22.37 -15.61
CA GLU A 74 3.57 -21.16 -15.53
C GLU A 74 2.69 -21.17 -14.27
N GLY A 75 2.02 -22.28 -13.97
CA GLY A 75 1.22 -22.45 -12.77
C GLY A 75 2.03 -22.31 -11.48
N LEU A 76 3.25 -22.87 -11.45
CA LEU A 76 4.16 -22.70 -10.30
C LEU A 76 4.58 -21.25 -10.11
N LEU A 77 4.98 -20.55 -11.18
CA LEU A 77 5.37 -19.14 -11.11
C LEU A 77 4.21 -18.26 -10.64
N LEU A 78 3.01 -18.46 -11.18
CA LEU A 78 1.81 -17.74 -10.74
C LEU A 78 1.47 -18.02 -9.26
N ARG A 79 1.66 -19.25 -8.81
CA ARG A 79 1.37 -19.66 -7.43
C ARG A 79 2.39 -19.10 -6.42
N LEU A 80 3.66 -19.05 -6.80
CA LEU A 80 4.76 -18.52 -6.00
C LEU A 80 4.78 -16.97 -5.98
N GLY A 81 4.18 -16.32 -6.98
CA GLY A 81 4.09 -14.87 -7.05
C GLY A 81 5.43 -14.17 -6.89
N ALA A 82 5.55 -13.23 -5.94
CA ALA A 82 6.79 -12.51 -5.68
C ALA A 82 7.97 -13.40 -5.23
N GLY A 83 7.72 -14.68 -4.94
CA GLY A 83 8.76 -15.66 -4.56
C GLY A 83 9.53 -16.27 -5.73
N ALA A 84 9.04 -16.15 -6.94
CA ALA A 84 9.69 -16.71 -8.13
C ALA A 84 9.42 -15.85 -9.36
N ASP A 85 10.45 -15.64 -10.19
CA ASP A 85 10.35 -14.85 -11.42
C ASP A 85 11.27 -15.43 -12.49
N LEU A 86 10.79 -15.41 -13.73
CA LEU A 86 11.56 -15.83 -14.90
C LEU A 86 12.17 -14.60 -15.58
N ASN A 87 13.45 -14.35 -15.31
CA ASN A 87 14.20 -13.26 -15.89
C ASN A 87 14.51 -13.55 -17.36
N GLN A 88 14.09 -12.64 -18.22
CA GLN A 88 14.45 -12.64 -19.64
C GLN A 88 15.34 -11.42 -19.93
N PRO A 89 16.38 -11.58 -20.76
CA PRO A 89 17.16 -10.44 -21.21
C PRO A 89 16.26 -9.38 -21.86
N GLY A 90 16.35 -8.14 -21.40
CA GLY A 90 15.59 -7.02 -22.00
C GLY A 90 14.28 -6.64 -21.29
N HIS A 91 13.95 -7.24 -20.13
CA HIS A 91 12.87 -6.68 -19.31
C HIS A 91 13.28 -5.32 -18.77
N ALA A 92 12.49 -4.31 -19.11
CA ALA A 92 12.74 -2.94 -18.71
C ALA A 92 12.69 -2.82 -17.17
N THR A 93 13.78 -2.37 -16.59
CA THR A 93 13.77 -1.83 -15.24
C THR A 93 12.77 -0.66 -15.20
N SER A 94 11.91 -0.62 -14.19
CA SER A 94 11.01 0.50 -13.94
C SER A 94 11.80 1.82 -13.98
N GLN A 95 11.22 2.87 -14.55
CA GLN A 95 11.89 4.18 -14.59
C GLN A 95 12.24 4.62 -13.17
N PRO A 96 13.46 5.14 -12.95
CA PRO A 96 13.89 5.57 -11.63
C PRO A 96 13.01 6.72 -11.13
N ILE A 97 12.47 6.57 -9.93
CA ILE A 97 11.75 7.62 -9.23
C ILE A 97 12.80 8.57 -8.63
N PRO A 98 12.76 9.88 -8.94
CA PRO A 98 13.77 10.80 -8.41
C PRO A 98 13.57 11.04 -6.91
N PHE A 99 14.68 11.27 -6.21
CA PHE A 99 14.64 11.80 -4.85
C PHE A 99 13.93 13.16 -4.83
N LEU A 100 13.12 13.38 -3.81
CA LEU A 100 12.48 14.67 -3.56
C LEU A 100 12.36 14.91 -2.06
N ALA A 101 12.72 16.11 -1.61
CA ALA A 101 12.47 16.57 -0.25
C ALA A 101 11.93 18.00 -0.28
N GLU A 102 10.84 18.24 0.45
CA GLU A 102 10.13 19.51 0.50
C GLU A 102 9.57 19.75 1.91
N ILE A 103 9.37 21.01 2.31
CA ILE A 103 8.65 21.36 3.52
C ILE A 103 7.25 21.82 3.12
N LEU A 104 6.25 21.07 3.55
CA LEU A 104 4.85 21.34 3.31
C LEU A 104 4.29 22.21 4.43
N ASP A 105 3.60 23.31 4.06
CA ASP A 105 2.94 24.24 5.00
C ASP A 105 3.84 24.70 6.16
N GLY A 106 5.14 24.78 5.92
CA GLY A 106 6.15 25.25 6.90
C GLY A 106 6.34 24.33 8.13
N ARG A 107 5.67 23.19 8.21
CA ARG A 107 5.62 22.33 9.42
C ARG A 107 5.73 20.82 9.17
N ILE A 108 5.66 20.36 7.95
CA ILE A 108 5.73 18.93 7.60
C ILE A 108 6.87 18.73 6.62
N GLY A 109 7.88 17.94 6.99
CA GLY A 109 8.91 17.49 6.07
C GLY A 109 8.37 16.36 5.20
N TYR A 110 8.50 16.46 3.91
CA TYR A 110 8.22 15.39 2.98
C TYR A 110 9.52 14.87 2.39
N ILE A 111 9.70 13.56 2.38
CA ILE A 111 10.86 12.88 1.77
C ILE A 111 10.35 11.74 0.91
N ARG A 112 10.72 11.72 -0.36
CA ARG A 112 10.58 10.59 -1.27
C ARG A 112 11.96 10.14 -1.71
N PRO A 113 12.50 9.04 -1.15
CA PRO A 113 13.84 8.56 -1.50
C PRO A 113 13.96 8.17 -2.99
N GLY A 114 12.90 7.62 -3.57
CA GLY A 114 12.84 7.17 -4.96
C GLY A 114 13.58 5.84 -5.19
N ALA A 115 14.61 5.58 -4.41
CA ALA A 115 15.37 4.33 -4.40
C ALA A 115 15.83 3.97 -2.98
N MET A 116 16.19 2.72 -2.78
CA MET A 116 16.79 2.24 -1.54
C MET A 116 18.29 2.01 -1.77
N ASP A 117 19.06 3.10 -1.83
CA ASP A 117 20.51 3.06 -2.05
C ASP A 117 21.27 4.08 -1.19
N ALA A 118 22.59 4.05 -1.23
CA ALA A 118 23.46 4.92 -0.45
C ALA A 118 23.31 6.42 -0.86
N ALA A 119 22.99 6.71 -2.12
CA ALA A 119 22.78 8.08 -2.57
C ALA A 119 21.50 8.67 -2.02
N ALA A 120 20.39 7.93 -2.10
CA ALA A 120 19.11 8.32 -1.52
C ALA A 120 19.19 8.44 0.03
N LEU A 121 19.96 7.56 0.68
CA LEU A 121 20.21 7.64 2.11
C LEU A 121 20.92 8.93 2.50
N LYS A 122 21.99 9.30 1.78
CA LYS A 122 22.73 10.55 2.01
C LYS A 122 21.84 11.77 1.80
N GLN A 123 21.00 11.76 0.77
CA GLN A 123 20.07 12.85 0.51
C GLN A 123 18.99 12.93 1.60
N THR A 124 18.54 11.79 2.11
CA THR A 124 17.62 11.71 3.27
C THR A 124 18.26 12.30 4.52
N ASP A 125 19.53 11.98 4.81
CA ASP A 125 20.27 12.57 5.94
C ASP A 125 20.35 14.10 5.82
N SER A 126 20.65 14.61 4.62
CA SER A 126 20.68 16.07 4.36
C SER A 126 19.31 16.72 4.56
N ALA A 127 18.24 16.07 4.12
CA ALA A 127 16.87 16.57 4.29
C ALA A 127 16.47 16.59 5.77
N LEU A 128 16.75 15.52 6.53
CA LEU A 128 16.50 15.46 7.97
C LEU A 128 17.28 16.52 8.74
N GLY A 129 18.54 16.80 8.37
CA GLY A 129 19.35 17.89 8.92
C GLY A 129 18.68 19.26 8.71
N ASN A 130 18.26 19.56 7.49
CA ASN A 130 17.52 20.80 7.18
C ASN A 130 16.19 20.89 7.95
N PHE A 131 15.48 19.77 8.13
CA PHE A 131 14.24 19.75 8.92
C PHE A 131 14.51 20.00 10.40
N ALA A 132 15.60 19.46 10.94
CA ALA A 132 16.02 19.70 12.32
C ALA A 132 16.37 21.18 12.56
N GLU A 133 17.15 21.81 11.67
CA GLU A 133 17.48 23.24 11.73
C GLU A 133 16.23 24.13 11.73
N LYS A 134 15.20 23.73 10.99
CA LYS A 134 13.91 24.44 10.91
C LYS A 134 12.89 23.98 11.95
N SER A 135 13.28 23.11 12.88
CA SER A 135 12.42 22.56 13.94
C SER A 135 11.12 21.94 13.41
N ILE A 136 11.18 21.22 12.30
CA ILE A 136 10.02 20.55 11.67
C ILE A 136 9.58 19.38 12.56
N PRO A 137 8.33 19.39 13.08
CA PRO A 137 7.86 18.41 14.07
C PRO A 137 7.37 17.10 13.48
N ALA A 138 7.16 17.03 12.16
CA ALA A 138 6.57 15.89 11.50
C ALA A 138 7.24 15.58 10.15
N VAL A 139 7.36 14.29 9.83
CA VAL A 139 7.91 13.82 8.54
C VAL A 139 6.94 12.84 7.88
N ILE A 140 6.72 13.02 6.59
CA ILE A 140 6.09 12.05 5.70
C ILE A 140 7.17 11.42 4.84
N LEU A 141 7.38 10.11 4.99
CA LEU A 141 8.32 9.32 4.20
C LEU A 141 7.55 8.55 3.12
N ASP A 142 7.74 8.92 1.87
CA ASP A 142 7.01 8.33 0.74
C ASP A 142 7.82 7.21 0.07
N LEU A 143 7.41 5.97 0.32
CA LEU A 143 8.02 4.76 -0.22
C LEU A 143 7.25 4.18 -1.40
N ARG A 144 6.21 4.85 -1.88
CA ARG A 144 5.39 4.39 -3.00
C ARG A 144 6.21 4.21 -4.27
N GLY A 145 5.92 3.14 -4.99
CA GLY A 145 6.55 2.83 -6.28
C GLY A 145 7.99 2.35 -6.19
N ILE A 146 8.60 2.21 -5.00
CA ILE A 146 9.97 1.71 -4.85
C ILE A 146 9.95 0.19 -5.01
N PRO A 147 10.54 -0.36 -6.08
CA PRO A 147 10.53 -1.79 -6.35
C PRO A 147 11.50 -2.55 -5.44
N GLY A 148 11.39 -3.87 -5.43
CA GLY A 148 12.36 -4.76 -4.80
C GLY A 148 13.74 -4.72 -5.49
N GLY A 149 14.70 -5.42 -4.89
CA GLY A 149 16.04 -5.63 -5.44
C GLY A 149 17.17 -4.88 -4.74
N ALA A 150 16.84 -3.95 -3.83
CA ALA A 150 17.84 -3.31 -2.98
C ALA A 150 18.23 -4.20 -1.78
N GLU A 151 19.44 -3.98 -1.26
CA GLU A 151 19.97 -4.67 -0.09
C GLU A 151 19.20 -4.32 1.19
N PHE A 152 18.92 -5.30 2.03
CA PHE A 152 18.24 -5.08 3.30
C PHE A 152 19.07 -4.30 4.32
N ASP A 153 20.41 -4.32 4.19
CA ASP A 153 21.29 -3.48 5.01
C ASP A 153 20.97 -1.99 4.79
N THR A 154 20.67 -1.60 3.57
CA THR A 154 20.23 -0.23 3.26
C THR A 154 18.88 0.10 3.94
N ALA A 155 17.92 -0.83 3.94
CA ALA A 155 16.68 -0.65 4.69
C ALA A 155 16.92 -0.45 6.19
N ALA A 156 17.84 -1.23 6.77
CA ALA A 156 18.25 -1.06 8.18
C ALA A 156 18.92 0.30 8.41
N ASP A 157 19.75 0.75 7.47
CA ASP A 157 20.36 2.07 7.55
C ASP A 157 19.34 3.20 7.52
N PHE A 158 18.34 3.15 6.65
CA PHE A 158 17.22 4.10 6.69
C PHE A 158 16.45 4.01 8.02
N ALA A 159 16.14 2.81 8.49
CA ALA A 159 15.39 2.61 9.73
C ALA A 159 16.10 3.19 10.96
N ARG A 160 17.45 3.13 11.01
CA ARG A 160 18.27 3.70 12.10
C ARG A 160 18.09 5.22 12.27
N ARG A 161 17.58 5.95 11.27
CA ARG A 161 17.30 7.39 11.35
C ARG A 161 16.06 7.68 12.19
N PHE A 162 15.19 6.69 12.37
CA PHE A 162 13.87 6.87 12.98
C PHE A 162 13.62 5.93 14.16
N CYS A 163 14.37 4.84 14.28
CA CYS A 163 14.15 3.84 15.32
C CYS A 163 15.05 4.06 16.52
N PRO A 164 14.55 3.86 17.76
CA PRO A 164 15.36 3.97 18.97
C PRO A 164 16.50 2.96 18.99
N LYS A 165 17.66 3.37 19.52
CA LYS A 165 18.83 2.51 19.71
C LYS A 165 18.49 1.24 20.50
N GLY A 166 19.11 0.12 20.13
CA GLY A 166 18.95 -1.17 20.78
C GLY A 166 17.73 -1.98 20.30
N LYS A 167 16.86 -1.42 19.46
CA LYS A 167 15.73 -2.18 18.89
C LYS A 167 16.23 -3.13 17.79
N ILE A 168 15.67 -4.35 17.77
CA ILE A 168 15.79 -5.23 16.60
C ILE A 168 14.89 -4.64 15.51
N LEU A 169 15.48 -4.32 14.38
CA LEU A 169 14.77 -3.77 13.23
C LEU A 169 14.00 -4.88 12.53
N PHE A 170 14.71 -5.91 12.10
CA PHE A 170 14.14 -7.11 11.49
C PHE A 170 15.21 -8.21 11.46
N THR A 171 14.77 -9.42 11.18
CA THR A 171 15.60 -10.61 11.00
C THR A 171 15.47 -11.11 9.58
N ILE A 172 16.56 -11.54 8.97
CA ILE A 172 16.54 -12.24 7.68
C ILE A 172 16.69 -13.73 7.97
N GLU A 173 15.62 -14.46 7.69
CA GLU A 173 15.50 -15.90 7.93
C GLU A 173 15.76 -16.67 6.64
N LYS A 174 16.65 -17.66 6.73
CA LYS A 174 16.92 -18.62 5.66
C LYS A 174 16.44 -20.00 6.11
N PRO A 175 15.42 -20.61 5.48
CA PRO A 175 14.73 -21.79 6.01
C PRO A 175 15.63 -22.96 6.39
N ASN A 176 16.77 -23.13 5.73
CA ASN A 176 17.70 -24.24 5.94
C ASN A 176 19.04 -23.82 6.56
N ALA A 177 19.16 -22.57 7.03
CA ALA A 177 20.38 -22.08 7.67
C ALA A 177 20.24 -22.12 9.20
N LYS A 178 21.34 -22.51 9.89
CA LYS A 178 21.39 -22.51 11.36
C LYS A 178 21.53 -21.11 11.96
N GLN A 179 21.78 -20.09 11.14
CA GLN A 179 22.01 -18.72 11.58
C GLN A 179 21.06 -17.76 10.86
N GLU A 180 20.36 -16.96 11.63
CA GLU A 180 19.56 -15.83 11.18
C GLU A 180 20.43 -14.57 11.22
N ARG A 181 20.24 -13.67 10.27
CA ARG A 181 20.90 -12.37 10.27
C ARG A 181 19.98 -11.34 10.93
N ILE A 182 20.35 -10.92 12.15
CA ILE A 182 19.57 -9.95 12.93
C ILE A 182 20.15 -8.56 12.69
N LEU A 183 19.31 -7.61 12.24
CA LEU A 183 19.66 -6.22 12.06
C LEU A 183 19.08 -5.39 13.20
N THR A 184 19.92 -4.54 13.80
CA THR A 184 19.57 -3.74 14.98
C THR A 184 19.81 -2.24 14.74
N ALA A 185 19.15 -1.40 15.51
CA ALA A 185 19.47 0.01 15.62
C ALA A 185 20.67 0.19 16.56
N ASP A 186 21.83 0.47 15.98
CA ASP A 186 23.12 0.61 16.69
C ASP A 186 23.40 2.02 17.18
N ARG A 187 22.58 2.99 16.79
CA ARG A 187 22.69 4.41 17.10
C ARG A 187 21.35 5.02 17.48
N ASP A 188 21.38 6.20 18.08
CA ASP A 188 20.16 6.95 18.37
C ASP A 188 19.50 7.47 17.10
N ALA A 189 18.17 7.53 17.11
CA ALA A 189 17.42 8.08 15.99
C ALA A 189 17.77 9.56 15.76
N VAL A 190 17.77 9.98 14.51
CA VAL A 190 17.99 11.38 14.11
C VAL A 190 16.68 12.17 14.19
N PHE A 191 15.56 11.51 13.96
CA PHE A 191 14.23 12.12 13.98
C PHE A 191 13.33 11.47 15.03
N HIS A 192 12.68 12.28 15.87
CA HIS A 192 11.83 11.83 16.99
C HIS A 192 10.40 12.37 16.93
N GLY A 193 10.03 13.03 15.83
CA GLY A 193 8.72 13.66 15.65
C GLY A 193 7.62 12.68 15.20
N ILE A 194 6.54 13.26 14.69
CA ILE A 194 5.45 12.49 14.06
C ILE A 194 5.96 11.93 12.75
N LEU A 195 5.87 10.61 12.55
CA LEU A 195 6.26 9.93 11.32
C LEU A 195 5.06 9.27 10.66
N VAL A 196 4.84 9.60 9.41
CA VAL A 196 3.87 8.92 8.53
C VAL A 196 4.63 8.33 7.36
N VAL A 197 4.34 7.08 7.03
CA VAL A 197 4.95 6.37 5.90
C VAL A 197 3.89 6.12 4.84
N LEU A 198 4.18 6.47 3.59
CA LEU A 198 3.31 6.15 2.46
C LEU A 198 3.82 4.90 1.75
N ALA A 199 2.92 3.99 1.43
CA ALA A 199 3.23 2.78 0.68
C ALA A 199 2.11 2.44 -0.31
N ASP A 200 2.45 1.66 -1.34
CA ASP A 200 1.51 1.18 -2.35
C ASP A 200 1.79 -0.28 -2.72
N ALA A 201 1.02 -0.82 -3.65
CA ALA A 201 1.18 -2.19 -4.14
C ALA A 201 2.52 -2.45 -4.87
N ASN A 202 3.25 -1.40 -5.25
CA ASN A 202 4.57 -1.50 -5.88
C ASN A 202 5.71 -1.34 -4.86
N THR A 203 5.41 -0.92 -3.63
CA THR A 203 6.39 -0.89 -2.53
C THR A 203 6.79 -2.32 -2.19
N SER A 204 8.06 -2.67 -2.42
CA SER A 204 8.54 -4.05 -2.30
C SER A 204 9.95 -4.14 -1.70
N GLY A 205 10.33 -5.34 -1.27
CA GLY A 205 11.70 -5.65 -0.82
C GLY A 205 12.18 -4.79 0.35
N ALA A 206 13.29 -4.08 0.16
CA ALA A 206 13.90 -3.24 1.19
C ALA A 206 12.99 -2.09 1.66
N ALA A 207 12.24 -1.47 0.73
CA ALA A 207 11.29 -0.41 1.07
C ALA A 207 10.12 -0.94 1.92
N GLU A 208 9.66 -2.15 1.62
CA GLU A 208 8.63 -2.83 2.38
C GLU A 208 9.10 -3.22 3.79
N ALA A 209 10.32 -3.75 3.89
CA ALA A 209 10.96 -4.04 5.18
C ALA A 209 11.13 -2.77 6.02
N LEU A 210 11.51 -1.64 5.40
CA LEU A 210 11.60 -0.34 6.06
C LEU A 210 10.23 0.11 6.58
N ALA A 211 9.18 0.09 5.73
CA ALA A 211 7.83 0.49 6.12
C ALA A 211 7.32 -0.30 7.34
N ALA A 212 7.50 -1.63 7.29
CA ALA A 212 7.11 -2.52 8.38
C ALA A 212 7.90 -2.25 9.68
N THR A 213 9.21 -2.01 9.55
CA THR A 213 10.10 -1.71 10.68
C THR A 213 9.75 -0.39 11.35
N LEU A 214 9.51 0.67 10.58
CA LEU A 214 9.14 1.98 11.10
C LEU A 214 7.80 1.93 11.83
N ARG A 215 6.83 1.21 11.28
CA ARG A 215 5.56 0.98 11.95
C ARG A 215 5.73 0.26 13.29
N ALA A 216 6.56 -0.77 13.35
CA ALA A 216 6.77 -1.59 14.55
C ALA A 216 7.60 -0.88 15.63
N ASN A 217 8.63 -0.09 15.25
CA ASN A 217 9.66 0.40 16.18
C ASN A 217 9.64 1.91 16.42
N SER A 218 9.04 2.72 15.54
CA SER A 218 9.02 4.19 15.67
C SER A 218 7.61 4.77 15.80
N ASN A 219 6.59 3.93 16.01
CA ASN A 219 5.17 4.33 16.05
C ASN A 219 4.74 5.11 14.79
N ALA A 220 5.37 4.82 13.65
CA ALA A 220 4.98 5.41 12.39
C ALA A 220 3.60 4.89 11.96
N MET A 221 2.78 5.75 11.40
CA MET A 221 1.51 5.34 10.78
C MET A 221 1.73 5.06 9.31
N LEU A 222 1.28 3.90 8.85
CA LEU A 222 1.36 3.49 7.45
C LEU A 222 0.06 3.83 6.73
N VAL A 223 0.16 4.65 5.68
CA VAL A 223 -0.97 5.14 4.88
C VAL A 223 -0.78 4.72 3.42
N GLY A 224 -1.84 4.28 2.77
CA GLY A 224 -1.82 3.94 1.36
C GLY A 224 -2.44 2.59 1.07
N ALA A 225 -1.81 1.79 0.22
CA ALA A 225 -2.26 0.44 -0.11
C ALA A 225 -1.34 -0.63 0.47
N LYS A 226 -1.85 -1.85 0.52
CA LYS A 226 -1.09 -3.03 0.91
C LYS A 226 0.12 -3.21 0.00
N THR A 227 1.29 -3.50 0.58
CA THR A 227 2.55 -3.66 -0.15
C THR A 227 2.64 -4.98 -0.92
N ALA A 228 3.66 -5.13 -1.77
CA ALA A 228 3.79 -6.25 -2.71
C ALA A 228 3.99 -7.62 -2.06
N GLY A 229 4.49 -7.69 -0.82
CA GLY A 229 4.88 -8.96 -0.20
C GLY A 229 6.18 -9.54 -0.77
N GLY A 230 7.08 -8.68 -1.24
CA GLY A 230 8.36 -9.07 -1.85
C GLY A 230 9.59 -8.86 -0.95
N ALA A 231 9.43 -8.83 0.37
CA ALA A 231 10.53 -8.68 1.31
C ALA A 231 11.34 -9.99 1.46
N VAL A 232 12.05 -10.36 0.39
CA VAL A 232 12.85 -11.59 0.25
C VAL A 232 14.22 -11.29 -0.34
N GLU A 233 15.24 -12.04 0.08
CA GLU A 233 16.48 -12.15 -0.70
C GLU A 233 16.26 -13.22 -1.77
N SER A 234 16.66 -12.94 -2.99
CA SER A 234 16.52 -13.86 -4.11
C SER A 234 17.87 -14.29 -4.64
N SER A 235 17.94 -15.51 -5.14
CA SER A 235 19.09 -16.03 -5.89
C SER A 235 18.66 -16.34 -7.32
N GLU A 236 19.58 -16.15 -8.26
CA GLU A 236 19.38 -16.45 -9.67
C GLU A 236 19.98 -17.81 -10.01
N PHE A 237 19.20 -18.62 -10.73
CA PHE A 237 19.61 -19.94 -11.18
C PHE A 237 19.53 -19.97 -12.71
N PRO A 238 20.66 -20.16 -13.40
CA PRO A 238 20.67 -20.22 -14.86
C PRO A 238 19.94 -21.48 -15.37
N ILE A 239 19.07 -21.30 -16.34
CA ILE A 239 18.28 -22.38 -16.97
C ILE A 239 18.64 -22.59 -18.44
N GLY A 240 19.70 -21.94 -18.93
CA GLY A 240 20.17 -22.01 -20.31
C GLY A 240 19.55 -20.96 -21.23
N GLY A 241 20.14 -20.78 -22.42
CA GLY A 241 19.67 -19.81 -23.40
C GLY A 241 19.70 -18.35 -22.94
N GLY A 242 20.59 -17.98 -22.00
CA GLY A 242 20.67 -16.65 -21.42
C GLY A 242 19.54 -16.29 -20.46
N LYS A 243 18.72 -17.26 -20.08
CA LYS A 243 17.59 -17.09 -19.16
C LYS A 243 17.98 -17.55 -17.75
N THR A 244 17.43 -16.87 -16.73
CA THR A 244 17.57 -17.24 -15.33
C THR A 244 16.21 -17.31 -14.66
N ILE A 245 16.05 -18.21 -13.71
CA ILE A 245 14.95 -18.17 -12.75
C ILE A 245 15.45 -17.56 -11.45
N ARG A 246 14.78 -16.55 -10.96
CA ARG A 246 15.05 -15.90 -9.69
C ARG A 246 14.09 -16.46 -8.65
N LEU A 247 14.63 -16.99 -7.55
CA LEU A 247 13.86 -17.61 -6.47
C LEU A 247 14.16 -16.92 -5.13
N ALA A 248 13.13 -16.70 -4.34
CA ALA A 248 13.28 -16.27 -2.95
C ALA A 248 13.97 -17.36 -2.14
N VAL A 249 15.10 -17.01 -1.49
CA VAL A 249 15.92 -17.92 -0.69
C VAL A 249 15.96 -17.57 0.79
N SER A 250 15.62 -16.33 1.13
CA SER A 250 15.45 -15.84 2.50
C SER A 250 14.30 -14.87 2.57
N ARG A 251 13.76 -14.67 3.75
CA ARG A 251 12.65 -13.74 3.98
C ARG A 251 12.91 -12.81 5.17
N VAL A 252 12.32 -11.64 5.14
CA VAL A 252 12.36 -10.69 6.26
C VAL A 252 11.23 -10.99 7.22
N SER A 253 11.57 -11.08 8.52
CA SER A 253 10.63 -11.25 9.63
C SER A 253 10.78 -10.13 10.65
N LEU A 254 9.68 -9.66 11.20
CA LEU A 254 9.66 -8.65 12.26
C LEU A 254 9.46 -9.31 13.62
N PRO A 255 10.14 -8.84 14.68
CA PRO A 255 9.88 -9.30 16.03
C PRO A 255 8.40 -9.17 16.40
N GLY A 256 7.78 -10.27 16.80
CA GLY A 256 6.38 -10.28 17.25
C GLY A 256 5.31 -10.21 16.16
N SER A 257 5.67 -9.93 14.90
CA SER A 257 4.72 -9.86 13.78
C SER A 257 4.92 -10.94 12.73
N GLY A 258 6.07 -11.63 12.76
CA GLY A 258 6.41 -12.69 11.82
C GLY A 258 6.85 -12.21 10.43
N PRO A 259 6.84 -13.09 9.41
CA PRO A 259 7.36 -12.79 8.09
C PRO A 259 6.45 -11.83 7.31
N ILE A 260 7.08 -10.94 6.54
CA ILE A 260 6.38 -10.03 5.63
C ILE A 260 5.94 -10.78 4.37
N PHE A 261 6.83 -11.63 3.83
CA PHE A 261 6.54 -12.46 2.65
C PHE A 261 5.62 -13.65 3.02
N PRO A 262 4.65 -14.04 2.19
CA PRO A 262 4.22 -13.41 0.93
C PRO A 262 3.11 -12.36 1.11
N ALA A 263 2.68 -12.15 2.34
CA ALA A 263 1.47 -11.40 2.64
C ALA A 263 1.60 -9.90 2.39
N GLY A 264 2.80 -9.34 2.49
CA GLY A 264 2.99 -7.89 2.49
C GLY A 264 2.56 -7.20 3.78
N VAL A 265 2.69 -5.89 3.81
CA VAL A 265 2.34 -5.05 4.95
C VAL A 265 1.00 -4.36 4.67
N LYS A 266 0.03 -4.55 5.55
CA LYS A 266 -1.26 -3.87 5.46
C LYS A 266 -1.12 -2.47 6.08
N PRO A 267 -1.60 -1.39 5.41
CA PRO A 267 -1.58 -0.06 5.98
C PRO A 267 -2.55 0.08 7.16
N ASP A 268 -2.30 1.09 8.02
CA ASP A 268 -3.20 1.48 9.11
C ASP A 268 -4.41 2.27 8.57
N ILE A 269 -4.17 3.05 7.51
CA ILE A 269 -5.21 3.76 6.78
C ILE A 269 -5.11 3.36 5.31
N GLU A 270 -6.13 2.62 4.86
CA GLU A 270 -6.18 2.12 3.49
C GLU A 270 -6.78 3.19 2.57
N ILE A 271 -5.98 3.62 1.60
CA ILE A 271 -6.38 4.54 0.53
C ILE A 271 -5.50 4.27 -0.69
N SER A 272 -6.09 4.25 -1.85
CA SER A 272 -5.37 3.99 -3.10
C SER A 272 -5.49 5.16 -4.07
N LEU A 273 -4.45 5.32 -4.88
CA LEU A 273 -4.42 6.21 -6.01
C LEU A 273 -4.21 5.38 -7.28
N PRO A 274 -4.95 5.62 -8.38
CA PRO A 274 -4.70 4.93 -9.63
C PRO A 274 -3.25 5.07 -10.09
N ALA A 275 -2.63 3.98 -10.54
CA ALA A 275 -1.21 3.94 -10.88
C ALA A 275 -0.80 5.00 -11.92
N GLU A 276 -1.63 5.21 -12.94
CA GLU A 276 -1.40 6.24 -13.98
C GLU A 276 -1.46 7.66 -13.39
N THR A 277 -2.36 7.89 -12.44
CA THR A 277 -2.46 9.19 -11.73
C THR A 277 -1.23 9.42 -10.87
N GLN A 278 -0.78 8.42 -10.12
CA GLN A 278 0.43 8.49 -9.30
C GLN A 278 1.66 8.76 -10.17
N LYS A 279 1.81 8.06 -11.28
CA LYS A 279 2.90 8.25 -12.22
C LYS A 279 2.95 9.69 -12.75
N LYS A 280 1.81 10.22 -13.22
CA LYS A 280 1.70 11.62 -13.68
C LYS A 280 2.07 12.62 -12.58
N ILE A 281 1.59 12.41 -11.36
CA ILE A 281 1.95 13.26 -10.20
C ILE A 281 3.47 13.21 -9.98
N PHE A 282 4.07 12.03 -9.93
CA PHE A 282 5.51 11.87 -9.69
C PHE A 282 6.37 12.52 -10.79
N GLU A 283 5.93 12.48 -12.03
CA GLU A 283 6.58 13.19 -13.15
C GLU A 283 6.51 14.71 -12.98
N LEU A 284 5.31 15.21 -12.66
CA LEU A 284 5.09 16.65 -12.52
C LEU A 284 5.72 17.26 -11.25
N THR A 285 5.90 16.47 -10.18
CA THR A 285 6.53 16.95 -8.94
C THR A 285 7.98 17.37 -9.10
N LYS A 286 8.67 16.96 -10.17
CA LYS A 286 10.03 17.40 -10.48
C LYS A 286 10.10 18.92 -10.75
N GLU A 287 9.09 19.46 -11.39
CA GLU A 287 9.06 20.87 -11.81
C GLU A 287 8.20 21.73 -10.88
N LYS A 288 7.10 21.15 -10.38
CA LYS A 288 6.07 21.89 -9.68
C LYS A 288 6.12 21.76 -8.15
N GLY A 289 6.95 20.84 -7.62
CA GLY A 289 6.91 20.47 -6.21
C GLY A 289 5.69 19.61 -5.88
N VAL A 290 5.58 19.21 -4.61
CA VAL A 290 4.52 18.32 -4.11
C VAL A 290 3.31 19.08 -3.62
N SER A 291 3.52 20.28 -3.10
CA SER A 291 2.50 21.12 -2.46
C SER A 291 1.28 21.36 -3.34
N GLN A 292 1.48 21.49 -4.67
CA GLN A 292 0.38 21.76 -5.63
C GLN A 292 -0.62 20.61 -5.77
N PHE A 293 -0.21 19.38 -5.41
CA PHE A 293 -1.08 18.21 -5.51
C PHE A 293 -1.81 17.91 -4.20
N VAL A 294 -1.53 18.68 -3.14
CA VAL A 294 -2.05 18.48 -1.78
C VAL A 294 -2.92 19.63 -1.35
N PHE A 295 -2.46 20.86 -1.56
CA PHE A 295 -3.17 22.05 -1.10
C PHE A 295 -4.01 22.65 -2.23
N ASP A 296 -5.20 23.12 -1.89
CA ASP A 296 -5.99 23.92 -2.82
C ASP A 296 -5.28 25.23 -3.08
N THR A 297 -5.19 25.61 -4.36
CA THR A 297 -4.82 26.98 -4.71
C THR A 297 -5.90 27.88 -4.11
N GLU A 298 -5.53 28.82 -3.23
CA GLU A 298 -6.48 29.77 -2.66
C GLU A 298 -7.23 30.46 -3.80
N ARG A 299 -8.53 30.19 -3.91
CA ARG A 299 -9.39 30.95 -4.81
C ARG A 299 -9.56 32.33 -4.20
N PRO A 300 -9.44 33.40 -5.00
CA PRO A 300 -9.70 34.74 -4.50
C PRO A 300 -11.12 34.78 -3.93
N ARG A 301 -11.22 35.05 -2.63
CA ARG A 301 -12.51 35.16 -1.93
C ARG A 301 -13.04 36.57 -2.03
N MET A 302 -14.36 36.69 -1.99
CA MET A 302 -15.04 38.00 -1.87
C MET A 302 -14.54 38.70 -0.61
N ASN A 303 -13.90 39.86 -0.76
CA ASN A 303 -13.45 40.69 0.35
C ASN A 303 -14.19 42.02 0.30
N GLU A 304 -14.03 42.86 1.32
CA GLU A 304 -14.71 44.17 1.40
C GLU A 304 -14.39 45.08 0.18
N ALA A 305 -13.17 45.02 -0.35
CA ALA A 305 -12.79 45.78 -1.52
C ALA A 305 -13.52 45.30 -2.78
N ALA A 306 -13.69 44.00 -2.95
CA ALA A 306 -14.44 43.40 -4.07
C ALA A 306 -15.97 43.73 -3.97
N LEU A 307 -16.50 43.78 -2.74
CA LEU A 307 -17.89 44.16 -2.47
C LEU A 307 -18.12 45.63 -2.82
N VAL A 308 -17.21 46.51 -2.45
CA VAL A 308 -17.29 47.95 -2.78
C VAL A 308 -17.13 48.20 -4.28
N ALA A 309 -16.26 47.44 -4.94
CA ALA A 309 -16.04 47.54 -6.39
C ALA A 309 -17.16 46.84 -7.20
N ASN A 310 -18.11 46.20 -6.55
CA ASN A 310 -19.18 45.38 -7.18
C ASN A 310 -18.66 44.36 -8.20
N THR A 311 -17.46 43.82 -7.90
CA THR A 311 -16.79 42.77 -8.68
C THR A 311 -16.84 41.49 -7.91
N ASN A 312 -17.16 40.37 -8.57
CA ASN A 312 -17.05 39.04 -7.94
C ASN A 312 -15.76 38.37 -8.41
N PRO A 313 -14.69 38.34 -7.57
CA PRO A 313 -13.43 37.72 -7.95
C PRO A 313 -13.53 36.22 -8.18
N GLU A 314 -14.57 35.56 -7.64
CA GLU A 314 -14.81 34.12 -7.89
C GLU A 314 -15.30 33.89 -9.32
N ILE A 315 -16.07 34.83 -9.89
CA ILE A 315 -16.58 34.79 -11.28
C ILE A 315 -15.46 35.23 -12.24
N SER A 316 -14.71 36.26 -11.88
CA SER A 316 -13.62 36.80 -12.71
C SER A 316 -12.43 35.84 -12.81
N ALA A 317 -12.22 34.98 -11.81
CA ALA A 317 -11.20 33.97 -11.79
C ALA A 317 -11.70 32.61 -12.35
N ALA A 318 -12.98 32.52 -12.74
CA ALA A 318 -13.46 31.33 -13.45
C ALA A 318 -12.76 31.28 -14.82
N PRO A 319 -11.96 30.26 -15.14
CA PRO A 319 -11.41 30.14 -16.48
C PRO A 319 -12.58 30.06 -17.46
N GLU A 320 -12.52 30.84 -18.54
CA GLU A 320 -13.37 30.61 -19.71
C GLU A 320 -13.36 29.12 -20.01
N ALA A 321 -14.53 28.54 -20.21
CA ALA A 321 -14.79 27.08 -20.28
C ALA A 321 -13.90 26.35 -21.31
N ALA A 322 -12.63 26.19 -20.95
CA ALA A 322 -11.84 25.04 -21.35
C ALA A 322 -12.26 23.91 -20.41
N GLU A 323 -12.60 22.75 -20.94
CA GLU A 323 -12.97 21.53 -20.22
C GLU A 323 -12.19 21.44 -18.91
N ALA A 324 -12.85 21.68 -17.79
CA ALA A 324 -12.23 21.69 -16.47
C ALA A 324 -11.83 20.26 -16.14
N THR A 325 -10.64 19.87 -16.59
CA THR A 325 -9.99 18.67 -16.11
C THR A 325 -9.83 18.86 -14.61
N GLU A 326 -10.48 18.01 -13.82
CA GLU A 326 -10.35 18.04 -12.37
C GLU A 326 -8.87 18.16 -11.99
N PRO A 327 -8.52 19.06 -11.05
CA PRO A 327 -7.12 19.26 -10.68
C PRO A 327 -6.55 17.92 -10.17
N LEU A 328 -5.40 17.53 -10.73
CA LEU A 328 -4.73 16.30 -10.36
C LEU A 328 -4.34 16.37 -8.88
N ARG A 329 -4.85 15.46 -8.05
CA ARG A 329 -4.64 15.45 -6.60
C ARG A 329 -4.02 14.14 -6.13
N ASP A 330 -3.07 14.25 -5.21
CA ASP A 330 -2.52 13.11 -4.47
C ASP A 330 -3.33 12.87 -3.18
N THR A 331 -4.40 12.11 -3.31
CA THR A 331 -5.31 11.81 -2.20
C THR A 331 -4.63 11.03 -1.07
N VAL A 332 -3.59 10.24 -1.37
CA VAL A 332 -2.82 9.49 -0.38
C VAL A 332 -1.97 10.45 0.45
N LEU A 333 -1.24 11.35 -0.22
CA LEU A 333 -0.44 12.36 0.46
C LEU A 333 -1.31 13.36 1.21
N GLN A 334 -2.45 13.77 0.63
CA GLN A 334 -3.43 14.63 1.31
C GLN A 334 -3.87 14.00 2.64
N ARG A 335 -4.20 12.72 2.64
CA ARG A 335 -4.61 12.00 3.85
C ARG A 335 -3.51 11.98 4.91
N ALA A 336 -2.25 11.83 4.49
CA ALA A 336 -1.12 11.88 5.42
C ALA A 336 -0.94 13.27 6.03
N VAL A 337 -1.09 14.34 5.26
CA VAL A 337 -1.04 15.73 5.74
C VAL A 337 -2.18 16.02 6.74
N ASP A 338 -3.40 15.57 6.43
CA ASP A 338 -4.54 15.70 7.33
C ASP A 338 -4.29 14.99 8.67
N LEU A 339 -3.73 13.78 8.60
CA LEU A 339 -3.40 12.97 9.77
C LEU A 339 -2.34 13.66 10.65
N VAL A 340 -1.23 14.11 10.05
CA VAL A 340 -0.19 14.86 10.77
C VAL A 340 -0.78 16.10 11.43
N THR A 341 -1.64 16.82 10.71
CA THR A 341 -2.31 18.01 11.21
C THR A 341 -3.17 17.69 12.43
N ALA A 342 -4.02 16.65 12.35
CA ALA A 342 -4.87 16.21 13.44
C ALA A 342 -4.04 15.81 14.69
N ILE A 343 -2.99 14.98 14.51
CA ILE A 343 -2.13 14.54 15.63
C ILE A 343 -1.42 15.74 16.28
N SER A 344 -0.99 16.71 15.47
CA SER A 344 -0.30 17.91 15.97
C SER A 344 -1.20 18.78 16.86
N PHE A 345 -2.51 18.81 16.60
CA PHE A 345 -3.48 19.51 17.47
C PHE A 345 -3.69 18.81 18.81
N TYR A 346 -3.67 17.49 18.86
CA TYR A 346 -3.85 16.75 20.11
C TYR A 346 -2.62 16.70 21.02
N LYS A 347 -1.43 17.00 20.50
CA LYS A 347 -0.17 17.02 21.27
C LYS A 347 0.19 18.39 21.86
N LYS A 348 -0.60 19.42 21.58
CA LYS A 348 -0.52 20.73 22.22
C LYS A 348 -1.33 20.76 23.52
#